data_f01a510729cbc067cb3993f13f1056ca
#
_entry.id   f01a510729cbc067cb3993f13f1056ca
#
_cell.length_a   1.000
_cell.length_b   1.000
_cell.length_c   1.000
_cell.angle_alpha   90.00
_cell.angle_beta   90.00
_cell.angle_gamma   90.00
#
_symmetry.space_group_name_H-M   'P 1'
#
loop_
_entity.id
_entity.type
_entity.pdbx_description
1 polymer ?
#
loop_
_entity_poly.entity_id
_entity_poly.type
_entity_poly.pdbx_seq_one_letter_code
_entity_poly.pdbx_strand_id
1 'polypeptide(L)'
;MQGTDEAPEFKCKCCGLCCRRDPYYAISLLDIQNISMGLGLRPEIFFSKYCEIVTTPGGFRYSAILAPDGCPFVKEGLCGIHFVKPIGCWVFPESSLLPVTDLKKHVNAIPTCGILGMADNDQALKADYELLAARDVQFEHTKKYYEQHDGFEEKTWREATDRLIEKLGDAEEISRRAEAIRAKASALIDRSKNRSVKW
;
A
#
# COMPACT_ATOMS: atom_id res chain seq x y z
N MET A 1 -16.43 25.69 21.98
CA MET A 1 -16.47 24.70 20.89
C MET A 1 -15.26 23.80 21.10
N GLN A 2 -15.47 22.64 21.68
CA GLN A 2 -14.41 21.64 21.84
C GLN A 2 -14.22 20.98 20.47
N GLY A 3 -13.12 21.32 19.79
CA GLY A 3 -12.71 20.64 18.57
C GLY A 3 -12.36 19.20 18.94
N THR A 4 -13.00 18.24 18.29
CA THR A 4 -12.64 16.83 18.39
C THR A 4 -11.23 16.70 17.84
N ASP A 5 -10.31 16.27 18.71
CA ASP A 5 -8.86 16.07 18.43
C ASP A 5 -8.64 14.79 17.58
N GLU A 6 -9.57 14.52 16.66
CA GLU A 6 -9.47 13.36 15.77
C GLU A 6 -8.47 13.62 14.64
N ALA A 7 -7.55 12.70 14.50
CA ALA A 7 -6.58 12.72 13.40
C ALA A 7 -7.31 12.77 12.05
N PRO A 8 -6.87 13.61 11.09
CA PRO A 8 -7.53 13.75 9.80
C PRO A 8 -7.45 12.43 8.99
N GLU A 9 -8.56 12.06 8.38
CA GLU A 9 -8.65 10.89 7.51
C GLU A 9 -8.19 11.23 6.09
N PHE A 10 -7.30 10.43 5.52
CA PHE A 10 -6.92 10.56 4.13
C PHE A 10 -7.99 9.94 3.21
N LYS A 11 -8.53 10.75 2.29
CA LYS A 11 -9.44 10.27 1.24
C LYS A 11 -8.83 10.52 -0.13
N CYS A 12 -8.57 9.44 -0.87
CA CYS A 12 -8.05 9.54 -2.23
C CYS A 12 -9.05 10.27 -3.13
N LYS A 13 -8.61 11.37 -3.78
CA LYS A 13 -9.41 12.13 -4.76
C LYS A 13 -9.30 11.57 -6.19
N CYS A 14 -8.68 10.43 -6.38
CA CYS A 14 -8.49 9.79 -7.68
C CYS A 14 -7.82 10.70 -8.74
N CYS A 15 -7.00 11.66 -8.32
CA CYS A 15 -6.39 12.64 -9.24
C CYS A 15 -5.25 12.06 -10.10
N GLY A 16 -4.84 10.82 -9.87
CA GLY A 16 -3.83 10.12 -10.65
C GLY A 16 -2.39 10.60 -10.48
N LEU A 17 -2.13 11.59 -9.60
CA LEU A 17 -0.78 12.16 -9.47
C LEU A 17 0.23 11.18 -8.85
N CYS A 18 -0.16 10.46 -7.79
CA CYS A 18 0.66 9.41 -7.20
C CYS A 18 0.88 8.22 -8.16
N CYS A 19 -0.05 8.01 -9.11
CA CYS A 19 0.01 6.95 -10.12
C CYS A 19 1.01 7.24 -11.26
N ARG A 20 1.66 8.40 -11.26
CA ARG A 20 2.65 8.78 -12.30
C ARG A 20 4.08 8.86 -11.76
N ARG A 21 4.25 8.49 -10.49
CA ARG A 21 5.49 8.73 -9.78
C ARG A 21 6.53 7.64 -9.95
N ASP A 22 6.08 6.41 -9.78
CA ASP A 22 6.99 5.26 -9.70
C ASP A 22 6.86 4.39 -10.96
N PRO A 23 7.97 3.86 -11.50
CA PRO A 23 7.93 2.96 -12.64
C PRO A 23 7.36 1.57 -12.29
N TYR A 24 7.19 1.28 -11.00
CA TYR A 24 6.70 0.01 -10.50
C TYR A 24 5.74 0.21 -9.33
N TYR A 25 4.63 -0.53 -9.34
CA TYR A 25 3.71 -0.62 -8.23
C TYR A 25 3.70 -2.03 -7.69
N ALA A 26 4.28 -2.24 -6.52
CA ALA A 26 4.28 -3.55 -5.86
C ALA A 26 2.85 -4.03 -5.62
N ILE A 27 2.59 -5.28 -5.97
CA ILE A 27 1.30 -5.96 -5.79
C ILE A 27 1.49 -7.31 -5.13
N SER A 28 0.49 -7.73 -4.37
CA SER A 28 0.43 -9.03 -3.74
C SER A 28 -0.19 -10.10 -4.68
N LEU A 29 -0.12 -11.37 -4.26
CA LEU A 29 -0.80 -12.46 -4.95
C LEU A 29 -2.32 -12.24 -5.00
N LEU A 30 -2.90 -11.69 -3.92
CA LEU A 30 -4.33 -11.38 -3.86
C LEU A 30 -4.69 -10.17 -4.73
N ASP A 31 -3.81 -9.18 -4.86
CA ASP A 31 -4.03 -8.07 -5.79
C ASP A 31 -4.11 -8.56 -7.24
N ILE A 32 -3.25 -9.52 -7.65
CA ILE A 32 -3.30 -10.14 -8.97
C ILE A 32 -4.69 -10.75 -9.21
N GLN A 33 -5.21 -11.50 -8.24
CA GLN A 33 -6.54 -12.09 -8.32
C GLN A 33 -7.63 -11.03 -8.46
N ASN A 34 -7.66 -10.07 -7.55
CA ASN A 34 -8.72 -9.07 -7.48
C ASN A 34 -8.74 -8.19 -8.73
N ILE A 35 -7.57 -7.74 -9.19
CA ILE A 35 -7.48 -6.88 -10.39
C ILE A 35 -7.85 -7.67 -11.64
N SER A 36 -7.36 -8.89 -11.78
CA SER A 36 -7.69 -9.72 -12.94
C SER A 36 -9.18 -10.01 -13.02
N MET A 37 -9.83 -10.35 -11.89
CA MET A 37 -11.29 -10.52 -11.82
C MET A 37 -12.02 -9.23 -12.17
N GLY A 38 -11.61 -8.08 -11.62
CA GLY A 38 -12.22 -6.78 -11.90
C GLY A 38 -12.08 -6.34 -13.36
N LEU A 39 -11.07 -6.82 -14.08
CA LEU A 39 -10.83 -6.58 -15.50
C LEU A 39 -11.44 -7.66 -16.41
N GLY A 40 -12.03 -8.72 -15.84
CA GLY A 40 -12.52 -9.87 -16.62
C GLY A 40 -11.41 -10.65 -17.31
N LEU A 41 -10.19 -10.66 -16.75
CA LEU A 41 -9.03 -11.37 -17.28
C LEU A 41 -8.71 -12.60 -16.42
N ARG A 42 -8.07 -13.60 -17.04
CA ARG A 42 -7.42 -14.65 -16.26
C ARG A 42 -6.14 -14.08 -15.60
N PRO A 43 -5.78 -14.54 -14.39
CA PRO A 43 -4.62 -14.00 -13.65
C PRO A 43 -3.29 -14.08 -14.42
N GLU A 44 -3.05 -15.16 -15.15
CA GLU A 44 -1.84 -15.31 -15.96
C GLU A 44 -1.80 -14.34 -17.17
N ILE A 45 -2.96 -14.00 -17.74
CA ILE A 45 -3.06 -13.00 -18.80
C ILE A 45 -2.81 -11.60 -18.23
N PHE A 46 -3.40 -11.30 -17.07
CA PHE A 46 -3.13 -10.05 -16.37
C PHE A 46 -1.64 -9.92 -16.04
N PHE A 47 -1.05 -10.97 -15.44
CA PHE A 47 0.34 -10.97 -15.05
C PHE A 47 1.27 -10.75 -16.25
N SER A 48 1.10 -11.55 -17.31
CA SER A 48 1.94 -11.46 -18.51
C SER A 48 1.86 -10.11 -19.23
N LYS A 49 0.72 -9.43 -19.13
CA LYS A 49 0.47 -8.16 -19.82
C LYS A 49 0.92 -6.92 -19.05
N TYR A 50 0.80 -6.95 -17.72
CA TYR A 50 0.93 -5.75 -16.89
C TYR A 50 1.98 -5.87 -15.80
N CYS A 51 2.51 -7.05 -15.53
CA CYS A 51 3.36 -7.28 -14.37
C CYS A 51 4.71 -7.88 -14.74
N GLU A 52 5.65 -7.68 -13.84
CA GLU A 52 6.92 -8.42 -13.80
C GLU A 52 7.30 -8.75 -12.37
N ILE A 53 8.32 -9.61 -12.22
CA ILE A 53 8.93 -9.91 -10.94
C ILE A 53 10.13 -9.01 -10.77
N VAL A 54 10.08 -8.16 -9.75
CA VAL A 54 11.15 -7.23 -9.41
C VAL A 54 11.94 -7.78 -8.23
N THR A 55 13.26 -7.70 -8.32
CA THR A 55 14.15 -8.03 -7.20
C THR A 55 14.66 -6.74 -6.56
N THR A 56 14.44 -6.59 -5.26
CA THR A 56 14.98 -5.46 -4.49
C THR A 56 16.50 -5.58 -4.32
N PRO A 57 17.21 -4.49 -3.98
CA PRO A 57 18.63 -4.54 -3.62
C PRO A 57 18.94 -5.50 -2.46
N GLY A 58 17.96 -5.77 -1.57
CA GLY A 58 18.05 -6.75 -0.47
C GLY A 58 17.76 -8.20 -0.89
N GLY A 59 17.60 -8.48 -2.19
CA GLY A 59 17.35 -9.82 -2.72
C GLY A 59 15.90 -10.31 -2.59
N PHE A 60 14.97 -9.48 -2.12
CA PHE A 60 13.56 -9.84 -2.06
C PHE A 60 12.90 -9.72 -3.42
N ARG A 61 12.06 -10.70 -3.75
CA ARG A 61 11.30 -10.73 -5.00
C ARG A 61 9.82 -10.47 -4.72
N TYR A 62 9.19 -9.70 -5.60
CA TYR A 62 7.76 -9.41 -5.54
C TYR A 62 7.21 -9.14 -6.93
N SER A 63 5.90 -9.26 -7.10
CA SER A 63 5.21 -8.84 -8.32
C SER A 63 5.05 -7.32 -8.33
N ALA A 64 5.22 -6.71 -9.48
CA ALA A 64 4.93 -5.29 -9.66
C ALA A 64 4.19 -5.05 -10.98
N ILE A 65 3.26 -4.10 -10.96
CA ILE A 65 2.69 -3.54 -12.19
C ILE A 65 3.73 -2.64 -12.84
N LEU A 66 4.03 -2.89 -14.10
CA LEU A 66 4.90 -2.05 -14.92
C LEU A 66 4.25 -0.71 -15.22
N ALA A 67 4.94 0.36 -14.97
CA ALA A 67 4.44 1.71 -15.12
C ALA A 67 5.51 2.70 -15.63
N PRO A 68 6.22 2.40 -16.73
CA PRO A 68 7.33 3.24 -17.21
C PRO A 68 6.87 4.68 -17.52
N ASP A 69 5.63 4.85 -17.97
CA ASP A 69 5.03 6.14 -18.28
C ASP A 69 3.88 6.50 -17.29
N GLY A 70 3.88 5.88 -16.12
CA GLY A 70 2.82 5.95 -15.12
C GLY A 70 1.87 4.75 -15.18
N CYS A 71 1.01 4.63 -14.16
CA CYS A 71 0.13 3.48 -14.01
C CYS A 71 -0.76 3.26 -15.25
N PRO A 72 -0.75 2.05 -15.87
CA PRO A 72 -1.48 1.77 -17.11
C PRO A 72 -3.01 1.83 -16.95
N PHE A 73 -3.50 1.88 -15.72
CA PHE A 73 -4.92 1.94 -15.40
C PHE A 73 -5.44 3.36 -15.16
N VAL A 74 -4.59 4.37 -15.31
CA VAL A 74 -5.01 5.77 -15.19
C VAL A 74 -5.42 6.29 -16.57
N LYS A 75 -6.68 6.68 -16.69
CA LYS A 75 -7.24 7.33 -17.88
C LYS A 75 -7.80 8.69 -17.49
N GLU A 76 -7.39 9.74 -18.17
CA GLU A 76 -7.87 11.12 -17.92
C GLU A 76 -7.76 11.56 -16.44
N GLY A 77 -6.72 11.08 -15.76
CA GLY A 77 -6.51 11.36 -14.34
C GLY A 77 -7.29 10.46 -13.38
N LEU A 78 -8.18 9.58 -13.85
CA LEU A 78 -8.97 8.69 -13.04
C LEU A 78 -8.41 7.26 -13.03
N CYS A 79 -8.49 6.60 -11.87
CA CYS A 79 -8.08 5.21 -11.71
C CYS A 79 -9.18 4.28 -12.23
N GLY A 80 -8.95 3.60 -13.36
CA GLY A 80 -9.90 2.67 -13.97
C GLY A 80 -10.10 1.36 -13.18
N ILE A 81 -9.22 1.07 -12.22
CA ILE A 81 -9.34 -0.10 -11.33
C ILE A 81 -9.56 0.30 -9.87
N HIS A 82 -10.17 1.47 -9.63
CA HIS A 82 -10.29 2.03 -8.28
C HIS A 82 -10.94 1.06 -7.27
N PHE A 83 -11.90 0.25 -7.70
CA PHE A 83 -12.61 -0.72 -6.84
C PHE A 83 -11.77 -1.95 -6.48
N VAL A 84 -10.79 -2.28 -7.29
CA VAL A 84 -9.90 -3.44 -7.14
C VAL A 84 -8.42 -3.03 -7.16
N LYS A 85 -8.14 -1.77 -6.84
CA LYS A 85 -6.76 -1.25 -6.80
C LYS A 85 -5.91 -2.02 -5.79
N PRO A 86 -4.60 -2.12 -6.02
CA PRO A 86 -3.69 -2.81 -5.11
C PRO A 86 -3.81 -2.34 -3.68
N ILE A 87 -3.59 -3.24 -2.72
CA ILE A 87 -3.64 -2.89 -1.29
C ILE A 87 -2.66 -1.76 -0.94
N GLY A 88 -1.50 -1.69 -1.59
CA GLY A 88 -0.58 -0.58 -1.45
C GLY A 88 -1.18 0.78 -1.83
N CYS A 89 -2.09 0.81 -2.81
CA CYS A 89 -2.84 2.01 -3.18
C CYS A 89 -3.97 2.34 -2.19
N TRP A 90 -4.51 1.34 -1.49
CA TRP A 90 -5.51 1.57 -0.44
C TRP A 90 -4.90 2.21 0.79
N VAL A 91 -3.74 1.74 1.23
CA VAL A 91 -3.07 2.25 2.43
C VAL A 91 -2.25 3.52 2.19
N PHE A 92 -2.07 3.93 0.91
CA PHE A 92 -1.35 5.16 0.61
C PHE A 92 -2.06 6.39 1.22
N PRO A 93 -1.34 7.33 1.83
CA PRO A 93 0.12 7.48 1.90
C PRO A 93 0.79 6.86 3.13
N GLU A 94 0.36 5.72 3.63
CA GLU A 94 0.92 5.03 4.82
C GLU A 94 1.01 5.93 6.06
N SER A 95 -0.01 6.73 6.22
CA SER A 95 -0.07 7.86 7.13
C SER A 95 0.05 7.51 8.61
N SER A 96 -0.07 6.21 8.93
CA SER A 96 -0.02 5.69 10.29
C SER A 96 1.35 5.76 10.94
N LEU A 97 2.41 5.87 10.15
CA LEU A 97 3.77 5.73 10.63
C LEU A 97 4.53 7.04 10.73
N LEU A 98 4.03 8.12 10.12
CA LEU A 98 4.74 9.40 10.07
C LEU A 98 3.80 10.58 10.38
N PRO A 99 4.28 11.60 11.12
CA PRO A 99 3.59 12.88 11.23
C PRO A 99 3.35 13.51 9.85
N VAL A 100 2.30 14.31 9.70
CA VAL A 100 1.97 14.96 8.42
C VAL A 100 3.13 15.78 7.87
N THR A 101 3.90 16.45 8.71
CA THR A 101 5.11 17.21 8.31
C THR A 101 6.19 16.32 7.72
N ASP A 102 6.40 15.13 8.26
CA ASP A 102 7.36 14.17 7.73
C ASP A 102 6.83 13.46 6.49
N LEU A 103 5.52 13.21 6.43
CA LEU A 103 4.84 12.77 5.20
C LEU A 103 4.99 13.81 4.10
N LYS A 104 4.80 15.11 4.38
CA LYS A 104 5.02 16.19 3.41
C LYS A 104 6.45 16.17 2.87
N LYS A 105 7.47 15.98 3.72
CA LYS A 105 8.88 15.87 3.30
C LYS A 105 9.13 14.62 2.46
N HIS A 106 8.56 13.49 2.86
CA HIS A 106 8.70 12.22 2.15
C HIS A 106 7.96 12.22 0.81
N VAL A 107 6.84 12.92 0.78
CA VAL A 107 5.96 13.10 -0.39
C VAL A 107 6.27 14.39 -1.15
N ASN A 108 7.29 15.16 -0.78
CA ASN A 108 7.76 16.34 -1.55
C ASN A 108 8.18 15.99 -2.99
N ALA A 109 8.34 14.71 -3.28
CA ALA A 109 8.42 14.20 -4.65
C ALA A 109 7.04 14.09 -5.33
N ILE A 110 5.91 14.26 -4.58
CA ILE A 110 4.56 14.39 -5.14
C ILE A 110 4.06 15.82 -4.83
N PRO A 111 4.47 16.82 -5.59
CA PRO A 111 4.26 18.23 -5.24
C PRO A 111 2.81 18.67 -5.17
N THR A 112 1.84 17.78 -5.38
CA THR A 112 0.48 18.17 -5.71
C THR A 112 -0.63 17.30 -5.15
N CYS A 113 -0.37 16.41 -4.18
CA CYS A 113 -1.47 15.79 -3.45
C CYS A 113 -2.11 16.88 -2.55
N GLY A 114 -3.15 17.55 -3.07
CA GLY A 114 -3.80 18.67 -2.40
C GLY A 114 -4.41 18.34 -1.04
N ILE A 115 -4.60 17.05 -0.74
CA ILE A 115 -5.07 16.59 0.57
C ILE A 115 -3.95 16.69 1.61
N LEU A 116 -2.73 16.32 1.26
CA LEU A 116 -1.57 16.48 2.16
C LEU A 116 -1.20 17.95 2.33
N GLY A 117 -1.53 18.80 1.35
CA GLY A 117 -1.36 20.26 1.43
C GLY A 117 -2.30 20.96 2.41
N MET A 118 -3.44 20.35 2.75
CA MET A 118 -4.45 20.94 3.64
C MET A 118 -4.23 20.64 5.13
N ALA A 119 -3.37 19.68 5.46
CA ALA A 119 -3.10 19.33 6.85
C ALA A 119 -1.91 20.14 7.36
N ASP A 120 -2.18 21.17 8.16
CA ASP A 120 -1.18 22.14 8.64
C ASP A 120 -0.60 21.82 10.03
N ASN A 121 -0.94 20.69 10.62
CA ASN A 121 -0.55 20.36 11.99
C ASN A 121 0.37 19.15 12.04
N ASP A 122 1.08 19.00 13.17
CA ASP A 122 1.96 17.87 13.48
C ASP A 122 1.21 16.57 13.83
N GLN A 123 -0.10 16.52 13.57
CA GLN A 123 -0.91 15.33 13.78
C GLN A 123 -0.64 14.33 12.66
N ALA A 124 -0.50 13.05 13.03
CA ALA A 124 -0.52 11.97 12.06
C ALA A 124 -1.91 11.84 11.46
N LEU A 125 -1.98 11.46 10.19
CA LEU A 125 -3.25 11.10 9.57
C LEU A 125 -3.84 9.87 10.27
N LYS A 126 -5.17 9.80 10.32
CA LYS A 126 -5.87 8.61 10.83
C LYS A 126 -5.51 7.41 9.96
N ALA A 127 -5.04 6.35 10.58
CA ALA A 127 -4.64 5.13 9.90
C ALA A 127 -5.63 4.00 10.16
N ASP A 128 -5.84 3.21 9.14
CA ASP A 128 -6.47 1.91 9.27
C ASP A 128 -5.39 0.87 9.55
N TYR A 129 -5.19 0.58 10.83
CA TYR A 129 -4.16 -0.35 11.28
C TYR A 129 -4.45 -1.80 10.89
N GLU A 130 -5.72 -2.18 10.77
CA GLU A 130 -6.10 -3.53 10.30
C GLU A 130 -5.80 -3.68 8.81
N LEU A 131 -6.08 -2.67 8.00
CA LEU A 131 -5.72 -2.66 6.59
C LEU A 131 -4.19 -2.70 6.39
N LEU A 132 -3.43 -2.00 7.23
CA LEU A 132 -1.97 -2.07 7.22
C LEU A 132 -1.46 -3.45 7.63
N ALA A 133 -2.08 -4.09 8.62
CA ALA A 133 -1.76 -5.46 9.02
C ALA A 133 -2.07 -6.46 7.90
N ALA A 134 -3.23 -6.31 7.25
CA ALA A 134 -3.59 -7.12 6.08
C ALA A 134 -2.60 -6.94 4.92
N ARG A 135 -2.14 -5.71 4.65
CA ARG A 135 -1.07 -5.46 3.67
C ARG A 135 0.20 -6.21 4.02
N ASP A 136 0.66 -6.13 5.26
CA ASP A 136 1.89 -6.79 5.68
C ASP A 136 1.79 -8.31 5.54
N VAL A 137 0.64 -8.91 5.89
CA VAL A 137 0.37 -10.34 5.65
C VAL A 137 0.42 -10.67 4.16
N GLN A 138 -0.22 -9.87 3.30
CA GLN A 138 -0.22 -10.09 1.86
C GLN A 138 1.19 -10.07 1.27
N PHE A 139 2.00 -9.07 1.62
CA PHE A 139 3.37 -8.97 1.10
C PHE A 139 4.31 -10.02 1.68
N GLU A 140 4.15 -10.41 2.94
CA GLU A 140 4.90 -11.52 3.53
C GLU A 140 4.63 -12.84 2.78
N HIS A 141 3.37 -13.14 2.47
CA HIS A 141 3.00 -14.33 1.70
C HIS A 141 3.49 -14.27 0.25
N THR A 142 3.40 -13.13 -0.38
CA THR A 142 3.93 -12.92 -1.74
C THR A 142 5.44 -13.13 -1.79
N LYS A 143 6.17 -12.61 -0.79
CA LYS A 143 7.60 -12.85 -0.66
C LYS A 143 7.91 -14.34 -0.52
N LYS A 144 7.23 -15.05 0.38
CA LYS A 144 7.41 -16.49 0.59
C LYS A 144 7.13 -17.30 -0.69
N TYR A 145 6.14 -16.90 -1.47
CA TYR A 145 5.87 -17.51 -2.75
C TYR A 145 7.07 -17.40 -3.70
N TYR A 146 7.65 -16.21 -3.86
CA TYR A 146 8.79 -15.99 -4.75
C TYR A 146 10.14 -16.46 -4.19
N GLU A 147 10.22 -16.81 -2.91
CA GLU A 147 11.36 -17.57 -2.35
C GLU A 147 11.37 -19.02 -2.82
N GLN A 148 10.21 -19.58 -3.18
CA GLN A 148 10.00 -20.97 -3.58
C GLN A 148 9.78 -21.17 -5.09
N HIS A 149 9.41 -20.09 -5.81
CA HIS A 149 9.04 -20.14 -7.22
C HIS A 149 9.76 -19.03 -7.99
N ASP A 150 10.33 -19.37 -9.14
CA ASP A 150 11.06 -18.41 -9.97
C ASP A 150 10.17 -17.52 -10.83
N GLY A 151 8.90 -17.88 -10.98
CA GLY A 151 7.96 -17.18 -11.84
C GLY A 151 6.54 -17.23 -11.33
N PHE A 152 5.62 -16.69 -12.13
CA PHE A 152 4.20 -16.85 -11.95
C PHE A 152 3.77 -18.16 -12.60
N GLU A 153 3.31 -19.09 -11.80
CA GLU A 153 2.75 -20.38 -12.22
C GLU A 153 1.33 -20.49 -11.65
N GLU A 154 0.33 -20.62 -12.51
CA GLU A 154 -1.09 -20.52 -12.13
C GLU A 154 -1.48 -21.48 -10.99
N LYS A 155 -1.03 -22.74 -11.03
CA LYS A 155 -1.42 -23.72 -10.02
C LYS A 155 -0.88 -23.36 -8.65
N THR A 156 0.43 -23.15 -8.53
CA THR A 156 1.12 -22.84 -7.27
C THR A 156 0.72 -21.46 -6.74
N TRP A 157 0.49 -20.51 -7.65
CA TRP A 157 -0.03 -19.19 -7.30
C TRP A 157 -1.44 -19.29 -6.69
N ARG A 158 -2.34 -20.08 -7.27
CA ARG A 158 -3.70 -20.28 -6.75
C ARG A 158 -3.68 -20.86 -5.35
N GLU A 159 -2.92 -21.94 -5.14
CA GLU A 159 -2.75 -22.55 -3.83
C GLU A 159 -2.15 -21.59 -2.78
N ALA A 160 -1.20 -20.76 -3.19
CA ALA A 160 -0.61 -19.75 -2.31
C ALA A 160 -1.62 -18.63 -1.98
N THR A 161 -2.46 -18.24 -2.93
CA THR A 161 -3.50 -17.23 -2.73
C THR A 161 -4.61 -17.72 -1.81
N ASP A 162 -5.03 -18.99 -1.95
CA ASP A 162 -6.02 -19.59 -1.05
C ASP A 162 -5.52 -19.61 0.40
N ARG A 163 -4.26 -20.04 0.63
CA ARG A 163 -3.63 -19.95 1.96
C ARG A 163 -3.51 -18.51 2.49
N LEU A 164 -3.29 -17.54 1.60
CA LEU A 164 -3.27 -16.13 1.99
C LEU A 164 -4.64 -15.65 2.43
N ILE A 165 -5.71 -16.04 1.73
CA ILE A 165 -7.09 -15.70 2.09
C ILE A 165 -7.45 -16.27 3.47
N GLU A 166 -7.08 -17.53 3.74
CA GLU A 166 -7.25 -18.15 5.07
C GLU A 166 -6.54 -17.34 6.16
N LYS A 167 -5.30 -16.90 5.92
CA LYS A 167 -4.55 -16.08 6.85
C LYS A 167 -5.17 -14.70 7.09
N LEU A 168 -5.72 -14.08 6.07
CA LEU A 168 -6.43 -12.81 6.20
C LEU A 168 -7.76 -12.96 6.93
N GLY A 169 -8.36 -14.15 6.94
CA GLY A 169 -9.53 -14.49 7.73
C GLY A 169 -9.26 -14.71 9.23
N ASP A 170 -8.00 -14.80 9.64
CA ASP A 170 -7.59 -14.90 11.04
C ASP A 170 -7.62 -13.53 11.73
N ALA A 171 -8.78 -13.20 12.30
CA ALA A 171 -9.02 -11.91 12.92
C ALA A 171 -8.09 -11.63 14.12
N GLU A 172 -7.68 -12.66 14.88
CA GLU A 172 -6.78 -12.50 16.02
C GLU A 172 -5.37 -12.13 15.56
N GLU A 173 -4.87 -12.80 14.51
CA GLU A 173 -3.58 -12.47 13.92
C GLU A 173 -3.56 -11.06 13.33
N ILE A 174 -4.61 -10.66 12.62
CA ILE A 174 -4.73 -9.31 12.05
C ILE A 174 -4.78 -8.26 13.17
N SER A 175 -5.60 -8.45 14.20
CA SER A 175 -5.67 -7.54 15.33
C SER A 175 -4.34 -7.42 16.07
N ARG A 176 -3.67 -8.53 16.34
CA ARG A 176 -2.35 -8.53 16.99
C ARG A 176 -1.30 -7.76 16.18
N ARG A 177 -1.29 -7.93 14.85
CA ARG A 177 -0.40 -7.17 13.94
C ARG A 177 -0.76 -5.69 13.91
N ALA A 178 -2.04 -5.36 13.87
CA ALA A 178 -2.53 -3.98 13.89
C ALA A 178 -2.09 -3.25 15.17
N GLU A 179 -2.18 -3.90 16.33
CA GLU A 179 -1.68 -3.36 17.59
C GLU A 179 -0.17 -3.12 17.57
N ALA A 180 0.60 -4.06 17.04
CA ALA A 180 2.06 -3.91 16.92
C ALA A 180 2.44 -2.74 15.99
N ILE A 181 1.72 -2.55 14.87
CA ILE A 181 1.92 -1.41 13.96
C ILE A 181 1.55 -0.11 14.66
N ARG A 182 0.43 -0.06 15.39
CA ARG A 182 -0.01 1.10 16.17
C ARG A 182 1.03 1.51 17.20
N ALA A 183 1.58 0.56 17.95
CA ALA A 183 2.61 0.82 18.94
C ALA A 183 3.89 1.41 18.30
N LYS A 184 4.31 0.88 17.15
CA LYS A 184 5.45 1.42 16.40
C LYS A 184 5.17 2.84 15.90
N ALA A 185 3.98 3.11 15.38
CA ALA A 185 3.57 4.42 14.90
C ALA A 185 3.60 5.46 16.04
N SER A 186 3.02 5.13 17.20
CA SER A 186 3.04 5.99 18.38
C SER A 186 4.47 6.33 18.81
N ALA A 187 5.35 5.33 18.88
CA ALA A 187 6.75 5.54 19.23
C ALA A 187 7.51 6.45 18.25
N LEU A 188 7.18 6.38 16.95
CA LEU A 188 7.77 7.26 15.93
C LEU A 188 7.28 8.71 16.08
N ILE A 189 5.97 8.90 16.33
CA ILE A 189 5.37 10.20 16.55
C ILE A 189 5.97 10.87 17.78
N ASP A 190 6.12 10.15 18.90
CA ASP A 190 6.71 10.67 20.13
C ASP A 190 8.18 11.05 19.94
N ARG A 191 8.95 10.27 19.19
CA ARG A 191 10.34 10.61 18.85
C ARG A 191 10.43 11.87 17.99
N SER A 192 9.49 12.10 17.08
CA SER A 192 9.47 13.30 16.22
C SER A 192 9.16 14.56 17.04
N LYS A 193 8.19 14.49 17.98
CA LYS A 193 7.85 15.57 18.90
C LYS A 193 9.05 15.96 19.77
N ASN A 194 9.80 14.98 20.29
CA ASN A 194 10.98 15.22 21.13
C ASN A 194 12.18 15.80 20.35
N ARG A 195 12.23 15.65 19.02
CA ARG A 195 13.27 16.27 18.18
C ARG A 195 12.99 17.74 17.87
N SER A 196 11.72 18.13 17.80
CA SER A 196 11.33 19.53 17.54
C SER A 196 11.51 20.46 18.74
N VAL A 197 11.81 19.96 19.93
CA VAL A 197 12.03 20.76 21.17
C VAL A 197 13.49 21.16 21.39
N LYS A 198 14.42 20.81 20.50
CA LYS A 198 15.84 21.19 20.58
C LYS A 198 16.18 22.24 19.52
N TRP A 199 15.71 23.49 19.76
CA TRP A 199 16.23 24.72 19.17
C TRP A 199 16.34 25.79 20.24
#